data_e6933f6420eb95231a553db9e77c9477
#
_entry.id   e6933f6420eb95231a553db9e77c9477
#
_cell.length_a   1.000
_cell.length_b   1.000
_cell.length_c   1.000
_cell.angle_alpha   90.00
_cell.angle_beta   90.00
_cell.angle_gamma   90.00
#
_symmetry.space_group_name_H-M   'P 1'
#
loop_
_entity.id
_entity.type
_entity.pdbx_description
1 polymer ?
#
loop_
_entity_poly.entity_id
_entity_poly.type
_entity_poly.pdbx_seq_one_letter_code
_entity_poly.pdbx_strand_id
1 'polypeptide(L)'
;MIAVTLALELLLMTMVGFFARKRGIVNETFAGQLTNFVMRITLPMLIFHSVRTSVEFTPEALRDCGVAVIAGFFVMVFSLGIGQLLWMVTGKGGYGRILRYAVTFTHFSFMGIPVVEALFGSVGTMYYAFFITPVRIFYYALSEPLMTPPELKKEAPSAASFVRKTLTNPALIAIALGILFWVTGWKIPEVPNYVIKQCASLCSPLGLILCGLTMGNHDLRAMFTIDNLKIPLLRLIVLPALAMAAVLPLVRAGLLTSLLGQIIVIFMALPAASLLPAYAMRYDPEEKNHFLAAGASVLSTLFSLLTLPVWYVLMNVGM
;
A
#
# COMPACT_ATOMS: atom_id res chain seq x y z
N MET A 1 -24.49 6.10 1.04
CA MET A 1 -24.29 6.09 -0.43
C MET A 1 -22.82 6.04 -0.82
N ILE A 2 -21.95 6.96 -0.36
CA ILE A 2 -20.52 7.04 -0.74
C ILE A 2 -19.78 5.70 -0.56
N ALA A 3 -19.93 5.02 0.58
CA ALA A 3 -19.23 3.76 0.82
C ALA A 3 -19.64 2.61 -0.14
N VAL A 4 -20.91 2.56 -0.52
CA VAL A 4 -21.43 1.56 -1.47
C VAL A 4 -20.90 1.87 -2.87
N THR A 5 -20.90 3.13 -3.28
CA THR A 5 -20.35 3.58 -4.56
C THR A 5 -18.86 3.23 -4.64
N LEU A 6 -18.09 3.56 -3.60
CA LEU A 6 -16.68 3.20 -3.51
C LEU A 6 -16.46 1.69 -3.63
N ALA A 7 -17.25 0.88 -2.89
CA ALA A 7 -17.13 -0.59 -2.97
C ALA A 7 -17.35 -1.09 -4.39
N LEU A 8 -18.35 -0.57 -5.07
CA LEU A 8 -18.66 -0.93 -6.46
C LEU A 8 -17.55 -0.48 -7.42
N GLU A 9 -17.05 0.73 -7.28
CA GLU A 9 -15.94 1.25 -8.11
C GLU A 9 -14.69 0.38 -7.97
N LEU A 10 -14.25 0.12 -6.73
CA LEU A 10 -13.09 -0.74 -6.46
C LEU A 10 -13.30 -2.16 -7.02
N LEU A 11 -14.50 -2.73 -6.82
CA LEU A 11 -14.85 -4.06 -7.30
C LEU A 11 -14.85 -4.11 -8.83
N LEU A 12 -15.60 -3.23 -9.49
CA LEU A 12 -15.75 -3.24 -10.94
C LEU A 12 -14.42 -3.01 -11.65
N MET A 13 -13.60 -2.06 -11.19
CA MET A 13 -12.27 -1.83 -11.75
C MET A 13 -11.35 -3.05 -11.59
N THR A 14 -11.39 -3.69 -10.42
CA THR A 14 -10.63 -4.93 -10.17
C THR A 14 -11.15 -6.07 -11.05
N MET A 15 -12.48 -6.19 -11.24
CA MET A 15 -13.08 -7.20 -12.14
C MET A 15 -12.66 -7.01 -13.60
N VAL A 16 -12.51 -5.79 -14.10
CA VAL A 16 -11.99 -5.55 -15.45
C VAL A 16 -10.62 -6.23 -15.63
N GLY A 17 -9.69 -6.03 -14.70
CA GLY A 17 -8.38 -6.69 -14.74
C GLY A 17 -8.48 -8.21 -14.62
N PHE A 18 -9.29 -8.70 -13.69
CA PHE A 18 -9.51 -10.14 -13.48
C PHE A 18 -10.04 -10.84 -14.73
N PHE A 19 -11.10 -10.31 -15.36
CA PHE A 19 -11.67 -10.90 -16.57
C PHE A 19 -10.75 -10.75 -17.78
N ALA A 20 -10.05 -9.64 -17.92
CA ALA A 20 -9.07 -9.47 -18.99
C ALA A 20 -7.99 -10.58 -18.93
N ARG A 21 -7.54 -10.94 -17.74
CA ARG A 21 -6.59 -12.03 -17.53
C ARG A 21 -7.22 -13.42 -17.75
N LYS A 22 -8.39 -13.69 -17.16
CA LYS A 22 -9.10 -14.99 -17.28
C LYS A 22 -9.55 -15.31 -18.70
N ARG A 23 -9.89 -14.29 -19.51
CA ARG A 23 -10.26 -14.45 -20.93
C ARG A 23 -9.05 -14.51 -21.87
N GLY A 24 -7.82 -14.38 -21.36
CA GLY A 24 -6.61 -14.38 -22.18
C GLY A 24 -6.44 -13.13 -23.06
N ILE A 25 -7.20 -12.04 -22.79
CA ILE A 25 -7.05 -10.75 -23.51
C ILE A 25 -5.64 -10.20 -23.29
N VAL A 26 -5.10 -10.41 -22.08
CA VAL A 26 -3.74 -10.02 -21.70
C VAL A 26 -3.02 -11.18 -21.02
N ASN A 27 -1.70 -11.21 -21.16
CA ASN A 27 -0.84 -12.22 -20.57
C ASN A 27 -0.12 -11.72 -19.31
N GLU A 28 0.69 -12.56 -18.70
CA GLU A 28 1.46 -12.23 -17.49
C GLU A 28 2.54 -11.16 -17.76
N THR A 29 3.15 -11.18 -18.94
CA THR A 29 4.13 -10.19 -19.36
C THR A 29 3.52 -8.80 -19.40
N PHE A 30 2.28 -8.66 -19.85
CA PHE A 30 1.55 -7.39 -19.85
C PHE A 30 1.37 -6.84 -18.43
N ALA A 31 1.01 -7.68 -17.45
CA ALA A 31 0.86 -7.25 -16.06
C ALA A 31 2.18 -6.69 -15.50
N GLY A 32 3.32 -7.32 -15.81
CA GLY A 32 4.65 -6.84 -15.46
C GLY A 32 5.01 -5.50 -16.12
N GLN A 33 4.71 -5.35 -17.41
CA GLN A 33 4.93 -4.10 -18.15
C GLN A 33 4.06 -2.96 -17.63
N LEU A 34 2.78 -3.24 -17.36
CA LEU A 34 1.84 -2.27 -16.79
C LEU A 34 2.26 -1.85 -15.38
N THR A 35 2.76 -2.78 -14.55
CA THR A 35 3.35 -2.49 -13.25
C THR A 35 4.51 -1.49 -13.37
N ASN A 36 5.43 -1.73 -14.32
CA ASN A 36 6.56 -0.84 -14.56
C ASN A 36 6.11 0.55 -15.02
N PHE A 37 5.11 0.63 -15.90
CA PHE A 37 4.54 1.89 -16.40
C PHE A 37 3.91 2.69 -15.25
N VAL A 38 3.08 2.03 -14.43
CA VAL A 38 2.44 2.68 -13.28
C VAL A 38 3.50 3.18 -12.28
N MET A 39 4.46 2.35 -11.90
CA MET A 39 5.46 2.69 -10.88
C MET A 39 6.46 3.77 -11.33
N ARG A 40 6.76 3.84 -12.62
CA ARG A 40 7.80 4.75 -13.14
C ARG A 40 7.26 6.03 -13.75
N ILE A 41 5.98 6.06 -14.16
CA ILE A 41 5.38 7.19 -14.86
C ILE A 41 4.17 7.71 -14.12
N THR A 42 3.06 6.96 -14.04
CA THR A 42 1.80 7.51 -13.56
C THR A 42 1.83 7.81 -12.05
N LEU A 43 2.40 6.92 -11.25
CA LEU A 43 2.52 7.11 -9.81
C LEU A 43 3.41 8.31 -9.42
N PRO A 44 4.61 8.49 -9.97
CA PRO A 44 5.39 9.70 -9.72
C PRO A 44 4.66 10.98 -10.14
N MET A 45 3.96 10.96 -11.28
CA MET A 45 3.18 12.12 -11.73
C MET A 45 2.01 12.43 -10.80
N LEU A 46 1.31 11.40 -10.29
CA LEU A 46 0.25 11.58 -9.30
C LEU A 46 0.79 12.19 -8.00
N ILE A 47 1.87 11.64 -7.46
CA ILE A 47 2.50 12.14 -6.23
C ILE A 47 2.97 13.59 -6.42
N PHE A 48 3.70 13.86 -7.50
CA PHE A 48 4.17 15.20 -7.81
C PHE A 48 3.02 16.21 -7.94
N HIS A 49 1.97 15.84 -8.69
CA HIS A 49 0.78 16.67 -8.85
C HIS A 49 0.09 16.93 -7.51
N SER A 50 -0.16 15.88 -6.71
CA SER A 50 -0.83 16.01 -5.41
C SER A 50 -0.02 16.86 -4.43
N VAL A 51 1.28 16.62 -4.28
CA VAL A 51 2.13 17.40 -3.36
C VAL A 51 2.18 18.88 -3.74
N ARG A 52 2.23 19.18 -5.03
CA ARG A 52 2.34 20.56 -5.53
C ARG A 52 1.04 21.37 -5.47
N THR A 53 -0.13 20.71 -5.60
CA THR A 53 -1.39 21.42 -5.88
C THR A 53 -2.50 21.23 -4.86
N SER A 54 -2.36 20.30 -3.91
CA SER A 54 -3.49 19.90 -3.05
C SER A 54 -3.84 20.91 -1.98
N VAL A 55 -2.85 21.59 -1.43
CA VAL A 55 -3.03 22.65 -0.42
C VAL A 55 -2.03 23.77 -0.67
N GLU A 56 -2.35 24.97 -0.21
CA GLU A 56 -1.39 26.08 -0.20
C GLU A 56 -0.25 25.80 0.78
N PHE A 57 0.93 26.35 0.48
CA PHE A 57 2.07 26.21 1.38
C PHE A 57 1.87 27.08 2.61
N THR A 58 1.64 26.44 3.76
CA THR A 58 1.53 27.08 5.06
C THR A 58 2.39 26.31 6.08
N PRO A 59 2.82 26.97 7.18
CA PRO A 59 3.54 26.29 8.25
C PRO A 59 2.74 25.11 8.85
N GLU A 60 1.42 25.22 8.91
CA GLU A 60 0.52 24.16 9.40
C GLU A 60 0.53 22.96 8.46
N ALA A 61 0.39 23.19 7.15
CA ALA A 61 0.44 22.13 6.15
C ALA A 61 1.79 21.41 6.15
N LEU A 62 2.89 22.16 6.30
CA LEU A 62 4.24 21.57 6.42
C LEU A 62 4.38 20.74 7.69
N ARG A 63 3.87 21.22 8.82
CA ARG A 63 3.83 20.48 10.09
C ARG A 63 3.04 19.18 9.93
N ASP A 64 1.86 19.22 9.32
CA ASP A 64 1.01 18.06 9.13
C ASP A 64 1.66 17.01 8.20
N CYS A 65 2.39 17.43 7.17
CA CYS A 65 3.23 16.54 6.37
C CYS A 65 4.33 15.88 7.21
N GLY A 66 4.98 16.63 8.11
CA GLY A 66 5.95 16.10 9.07
C GLY A 66 5.33 15.09 10.03
N VAL A 67 4.15 15.40 10.58
CA VAL A 67 3.38 14.47 11.43
C VAL A 67 3.01 13.20 10.64
N ALA A 68 2.63 13.33 9.36
CA ALA A 68 2.34 12.16 8.52
C ALA A 68 3.56 11.24 8.36
N VAL A 69 4.76 11.79 8.13
CA VAL A 69 6.01 11.00 8.07
C VAL A 69 6.29 10.29 9.39
N ILE A 70 6.17 11.00 10.51
CA ILE A 70 6.38 10.44 11.86
C ILE A 70 5.35 9.33 12.14
N ALA A 71 4.08 9.56 11.83
CA ALA A 71 3.02 8.56 11.98
C ALA A 71 3.30 7.31 11.14
N GLY A 72 3.74 7.46 9.89
CA GLY A 72 4.12 6.35 9.03
C GLY A 72 5.28 5.53 9.58
N PHE A 73 6.27 6.18 10.19
CA PHE A 73 7.38 5.50 10.87
C PHE A 73 6.86 4.67 12.06
N PHE A 74 6.06 5.26 12.94
CA PHE A 74 5.53 4.55 14.11
C PHE A 74 4.59 3.40 13.73
N VAL A 75 3.74 3.58 12.72
CA VAL A 75 2.87 2.51 12.20
C VAL A 75 3.69 1.36 11.64
N MET A 76 4.82 1.63 10.98
CA MET A 76 5.72 0.57 10.51
C MET A 76 6.41 -0.16 11.66
N VAL A 77 6.90 0.55 12.66
CA VAL A 77 7.49 -0.07 13.87
C VAL A 77 6.46 -0.93 14.59
N PHE A 78 5.23 -0.45 14.73
CA PHE A 78 4.11 -1.19 15.33
C PHE A 78 3.78 -2.46 14.51
N SER A 79 3.65 -2.36 13.19
CA SER A 79 3.39 -3.49 12.31
C SER A 79 4.51 -4.53 12.35
N LEU A 80 5.77 -4.08 12.38
CA LEU A 80 6.94 -4.95 12.56
C LEU A 80 6.90 -5.67 13.92
N GLY A 81 6.56 -4.95 15.00
CA GLY A 81 6.43 -5.51 16.34
C GLY A 81 5.38 -6.61 16.42
N ILE A 82 4.18 -6.35 15.88
CA ILE A 82 3.12 -7.37 15.81
C ILE A 82 3.55 -8.54 14.93
N GLY A 83 4.11 -8.27 13.75
CA GLY A 83 4.60 -9.32 12.86
C GLY A 83 5.66 -10.20 13.52
N GLN A 84 6.59 -9.59 14.26
CA GLN A 84 7.61 -10.32 15.00
C GLN A 84 7.03 -11.16 16.14
N LEU A 85 6.07 -10.61 16.89
CA LEU A 85 5.37 -11.33 17.96
C LEU A 85 4.64 -12.56 17.40
N LEU A 86 3.89 -12.39 16.31
CA LEU A 86 3.18 -13.50 15.66
C LEU A 86 4.14 -14.58 15.15
N TRP A 87 5.27 -14.20 14.57
CA TRP A 87 6.29 -15.12 14.14
C TRP A 87 6.88 -15.95 15.30
N MET A 88 7.06 -15.34 16.47
CA MET A 88 7.53 -16.05 17.66
C MET A 88 6.48 -17.03 18.20
N VAL A 89 5.21 -16.65 18.18
CA VAL A 89 4.09 -17.46 18.71
C VAL A 89 3.71 -18.60 17.76
N THR A 90 3.71 -18.36 16.45
CA THR A 90 3.30 -19.37 15.44
C THR A 90 4.43 -20.34 15.04
N GLY A 91 5.59 -20.18 15.65
CA GLY A 91 6.79 -20.93 15.29
C GLY A 91 7.59 -20.27 14.17
N LYS A 92 8.89 -20.43 14.20
CA LYS A 92 9.85 -19.76 13.32
C LYS A 92 9.94 -20.36 11.91
N GLY A 93 8.94 -21.19 11.51
CA GLY A 93 8.85 -21.83 10.19
C GLY A 93 8.33 -20.93 9.08
N GLY A 94 8.08 -21.53 7.92
CA GLY A 94 7.63 -20.81 6.72
C GLY A 94 6.28 -20.09 6.89
N TYR A 95 5.30 -20.74 7.52
CA TYR A 95 4.01 -20.12 7.86
C TYR A 95 4.21 -18.82 8.67
N GLY A 96 5.04 -18.88 9.72
CA GLY A 96 5.32 -17.70 10.55
C GLY A 96 6.01 -16.57 9.78
N ARG A 97 6.91 -16.90 8.82
CA ARG A 97 7.55 -15.88 7.94
C ARG A 97 6.53 -15.18 7.06
N ILE A 98 5.63 -15.94 6.42
CA ILE A 98 4.57 -15.38 5.57
C ILE A 98 3.62 -14.52 6.38
N LEU A 99 3.18 -14.98 7.55
CA LEU A 99 2.32 -14.25 8.46
C LEU A 99 2.99 -12.93 8.90
N ARG A 100 4.26 -13.00 9.33
CA ARG A 100 5.06 -11.82 9.69
C ARG A 100 5.11 -10.81 8.55
N TYR A 101 5.43 -11.26 7.34
CA TYR A 101 5.50 -10.40 6.16
C TYR A 101 4.15 -9.78 5.82
N ALA A 102 3.08 -10.59 5.78
CA ALA A 102 1.74 -10.15 5.43
C ALA A 102 1.17 -9.13 6.42
N VAL A 103 1.51 -9.25 7.72
CA VAL A 103 1.11 -8.29 8.76
C VAL A 103 1.94 -7.00 8.68
N THR A 104 3.23 -7.12 8.40
CA THR A 104 4.13 -5.98 8.33
C THR A 104 3.87 -5.11 7.12
N PHE A 105 3.74 -5.71 5.93
CA PHE A 105 3.65 -4.98 4.67
C PHE A 105 2.27 -5.07 4.03
N THR A 106 1.71 -3.89 3.77
CA THR A 106 0.44 -3.71 3.09
C THR A 106 0.62 -3.52 1.58
N HIS A 107 -0.47 -3.59 0.86
CA HIS A 107 -0.55 -3.21 -0.55
C HIS A 107 -0.61 -1.68 -0.72
N PHE A 108 0.31 -0.95 -0.09
CA PHE A 108 0.27 0.50 0.10
C PHE A 108 0.34 1.32 -1.19
N SER A 109 0.94 0.81 -2.29
CA SER A 109 1.10 1.57 -3.53
C SER A 109 -0.06 1.37 -4.50
N PHE A 110 -0.22 0.15 -5.06
CA PHE A 110 -1.19 -0.09 -6.14
C PHE A 110 -2.65 -0.10 -5.70
N MET A 111 -2.93 -0.37 -4.43
CA MET A 111 -4.27 -0.31 -3.87
C MET A 111 -4.42 0.85 -2.89
N GLY A 112 -3.42 1.10 -2.06
CA GLY A 112 -3.50 2.15 -1.05
C GLY A 112 -3.68 3.55 -1.64
N ILE A 113 -2.92 3.90 -2.68
CA ILE A 113 -3.03 5.22 -3.32
C ILE A 113 -4.39 5.42 -4.00
N PRO A 114 -4.88 4.50 -4.86
CA PRO A 114 -6.22 4.60 -5.43
C PRO A 114 -7.34 4.73 -4.39
N VAL A 115 -7.26 3.94 -3.34
CA VAL A 115 -8.27 3.98 -2.27
C VAL A 115 -8.26 5.32 -1.54
N VAL A 116 -7.07 5.82 -1.18
CA VAL A 116 -6.92 7.11 -0.50
C VAL A 116 -7.36 8.27 -1.42
N GLU A 117 -7.03 8.21 -2.70
CA GLU A 117 -7.46 9.21 -3.68
C GLU A 117 -8.98 9.23 -3.84
N ALA A 118 -9.61 8.05 -3.92
CA ALA A 118 -11.07 7.93 -4.03
C ALA A 118 -11.81 8.42 -2.77
N LEU A 119 -11.24 8.18 -1.57
CA LEU A 119 -11.85 8.57 -0.29
C LEU A 119 -11.61 10.02 0.08
N PHE A 120 -10.42 10.53 -0.14
CA PHE A 120 -9.93 11.79 0.44
C PHE A 120 -9.41 12.78 -0.61
N GLY A 121 -9.50 12.43 -1.90
CA GLY A 121 -9.04 13.26 -3.01
C GLY A 121 -7.54 13.54 -3.00
N SER A 122 -7.14 14.62 -3.67
CA SER A 122 -5.72 15.00 -3.83
C SER A 122 -5.06 15.39 -2.51
N VAL A 123 -5.78 15.98 -1.58
CA VAL A 123 -5.27 16.33 -0.24
C VAL A 123 -4.90 15.05 0.54
N GLY A 124 -5.78 14.07 0.56
CA GLY A 124 -5.50 12.75 1.15
C GLY A 124 -4.31 12.07 0.49
N THR A 125 -4.23 12.12 -0.84
CA THR A 125 -3.11 11.55 -1.61
C THR A 125 -1.78 12.21 -1.26
N MET A 126 -1.76 13.52 -1.08
CA MET A 126 -0.58 14.27 -0.64
C MET A 126 -0.10 13.78 0.74
N TYR A 127 -0.96 13.83 1.78
CA TYR A 127 -0.59 13.36 3.12
C TYR A 127 -0.23 11.87 3.15
N TYR A 128 -0.93 11.06 2.38
CA TYR A 128 -0.60 9.65 2.24
C TYR A 128 0.78 9.41 1.61
N ALA A 129 1.18 10.22 0.62
CA ALA A 129 2.51 10.13 0.01
C ALA A 129 3.63 10.38 1.03
N PHE A 130 3.46 11.37 1.92
CA PHE A 130 4.38 11.60 3.04
C PHE A 130 4.35 10.47 4.05
N PHE A 131 3.16 10.02 4.44
CA PHE A 131 2.96 8.91 5.38
C PHE A 131 3.64 7.61 4.92
N ILE A 132 3.52 7.24 3.64
CA ILE A 132 4.12 5.99 3.12
C ILE A 132 5.60 6.14 2.76
N THR A 133 6.22 7.30 2.90
CA THR A 133 7.65 7.49 2.64
C THR A 133 8.53 6.60 3.54
N PRO A 134 8.43 6.62 4.88
CA PRO A 134 9.14 5.68 5.74
C PRO A 134 8.72 4.23 5.47
N VAL A 135 7.45 3.96 5.17
CA VAL A 135 6.96 2.62 4.82
C VAL A 135 7.74 2.03 3.64
N ARG A 136 8.00 2.83 2.59
CA ARG A 136 8.82 2.39 1.44
C ARG A 136 10.25 2.08 1.83
N ILE A 137 10.86 2.89 2.69
CA ILE A 137 12.22 2.68 3.17
C ILE A 137 12.30 1.33 3.91
N PHE A 138 11.39 1.10 4.86
CA PHE A 138 11.31 -0.18 5.58
C PHE A 138 11.02 -1.36 4.64
N TYR A 139 10.15 -1.17 3.66
CA TYR A 139 9.82 -2.19 2.67
C TYR A 139 11.06 -2.63 1.90
N TYR A 140 11.85 -1.70 1.36
CA TYR A 140 13.06 -2.03 0.62
C TYR A 140 14.18 -2.60 1.50
N ALA A 141 14.25 -2.18 2.76
CA ALA A 141 15.24 -2.68 3.69
C ALA A 141 14.94 -4.09 4.20
N LEU A 142 13.66 -4.40 4.45
CA LEU A 142 13.27 -5.55 5.26
C LEU A 142 12.50 -6.65 4.50
N SER A 143 12.00 -6.39 3.28
CA SER A 143 11.22 -7.39 2.53
C SER A 143 11.98 -8.70 2.33
N GLU A 144 13.24 -8.64 1.90
CA GLU A 144 14.10 -9.81 1.73
C GLU A 144 14.48 -10.46 3.07
N PRO A 145 15.03 -9.73 4.06
CA PRO A 145 15.40 -10.32 5.36
C PRO A 145 14.25 -10.97 6.14
N LEU A 146 13.02 -10.45 5.97
CA LEU A 146 11.85 -11.02 6.66
C LEU A 146 11.36 -12.32 6.02
N MET A 147 11.56 -12.49 4.71
CA MET A 147 11.14 -13.69 3.99
C MET A 147 12.20 -14.79 3.99
N THR A 148 13.48 -14.43 3.97
CA THR A 148 14.58 -15.40 3.91
C THR A 148 14.68 -16.20 5.21
N PRO A 149 14.75 -17.56 5.16
CA PRO A 149 15.06 -18.39 6.31
C PRO A 149 16.37 -17.98 6.98
N PRO A 150 16.46 -18.04 8.31
CA PRO A 150 17.68 -17.64 9.03
C PRO A 150 18.96 -18.33 8.52
N GLU A 151 18.84 -19.59 8.10
CA GLU A 151 19.93 -20.44 7.62
C GLU A 151 20.46 -20.04 6.24
N LEU A 152 19.63 -19.34 5.45
CA LEU A 152 19.92 -18.90 4.07
C LEU A 152 20.22 -17.40 3.98
N LYS A 153 20.29 -16.69 5.09
CA LYS A 153 20.56 -15.25 5.08
C LYS A 153 21.95 -14.97 4.52
N LYS A 154 21.97 -14.20 3.42
CA LYS A 154 23.19 -13.60 2.87
C LYS A 154 23.56 -12.33 3.64
N GLU A 155 24.77 -11.86 3.46
CA GLU A 155 25.21 -10.56 3.98
C GLU A 155 24.23 -9.46 3.54
N ALA A 156 23.93 -8.53 4.48
CA ALA A 156 23.05 -7.42 4.18
C ALA A 156 23.60 -6.59 3.00
N PRO A 157 22.72 -6.05 2.12
CA PRO A 157 23.16 -5.15 1.06
C PRO A 157 23.96 -3.99 1.66
N SER A 158 25.01 -3.57 0.98
CA SER A 158 25.82 -2.45 1.45
C SER A 158 24.96 -1.19 1.65
N ALA A 159 25.25 -0.41 2.70
CA ALA A 159 24.55 0.84 2.99
C ALA A 159 24.51 1.76 1.75
N ALA A 160 25.59 1.82 0.98
CA ALA A 160 25.67 2.62 -0.25
C ALA A 160 24.66 2.13 -1.32
N SER A 161 24.51 0.82 -1.51
CA SER A 161 23.52 0.24 -2.44
C SER A 161 22.09 0.55 -2.01
N PHE A 162 21.82 0.45 -0.71
CA PHE A 162 20.51 0.77 -0.15
C PHE A 162 20.17 2.27 -0.32
N VAL A 163 21.09 3.16 0.03
CA VAL A 163 20.93 4.62 -0.14
C VAL A 163 20.70 4.97 -1.61
N ARG A 164 21.52 4.43 -2.53
CA ARG A 164 21.34 4.65 -3.95
C ARG A 164 19.95 4.20 -4.44
N LYS A 165 19.51 2.99 -4.08
CA LYS A 165 18.19 2.46 -4.47
C LYS A 165 17.05 3.32 -3.92
N THR A 166 17.20 3.86 -2.73
CA THR A 166 16.21 4.76 -2.11
C THR A 166 16.18 6.09 -2.82
N LEU A 167 17.31 6.75 -3.02
CA LEU A 167 17.40 8.06 -3.67
C LEU A 167 17.02 8.06 -5.16
N THR A 168 17.20 6.93 -5.85
CA THR A 168 16.78 6.77 -7.26
C THR A 168 15.33 6.31 -7.41
N ASN A 169 14.57 6.21 -6.31
CA ASN A 169 13.16 5.81 -6.37
C ASN A 169 12.31 6.92 -7.01
N PRO A 170 11.59 6.65 -8.12
CA PRO A 170 10.82 7.69 -8.82
C PRO A 170 9.77 8.38 -7.94
N ALA A 171 9.16 7.67 -6.99
CA ALA A 171 8.17 8.24 -6.10
C ALA A 171 8.80 9.21 -5.07
N LEU A 172 10.01 8.92 -4.56
CA LEU A 172 10.72 9.82 -3.66
C LEU A 172 11.23 11.07 -4.39
N ILE A 173 11.71 10.90 -5.63
CA ILE A 173 12.07 12.02 -6.50
C ILE A 173 10.84 12.91 -6.76
N ALA A 174 9.67 12.31 -7.02
CA ALA A 174 8.43 13.03 -7.23
C ALA A 174 7.98 13.83 -5.99
N ILE A 175 8.15 13.28 -4.78
CA ILE A 175 7.89 14.00 -3.52
C ILE A 175 8.84 15.19 -3.40
N ALA A 176 10.15 14.99 -3.61
CA ALA A 176 11.15 16.06 -3.48
C ALA A 176 10.90 17.20 -4.47
N LEU A 177 10.63 16.88 -5.74
CA LEU A 177 10.26 17.85 -6.76
C LEU A 177 8.91 18.53 -6.43
N GLY A 178 7.92 17.77 -5.95
CA GLY A 178 6.64 18.30 -5.51
C GLY A 178 6.79 19.33 -4.40
N ILE A 179 7.60 19.04 -3.38
CA ILE A 179 7.94 19.97 -2.28
C ILE A 179 8.62 21.21 -2.83
N LEU A 180 9.60 21.06 -3.73
CA LEU A 180 10.30 22.20 -4.34
C LEU A 180 9.30 23.17 -5.01
N PHE A 181 8.39 22.65 -5.85
CA PHE A 181 7.38 23.45 -6.52
C PHE A 181 6.34 24.02 -5.55
N TRP A 182 5.98 23.29 -4.51
CA TRP A 182 5.03 23.70 -3.48
C TRP A 182 5.57 24.88 -2.65
N VAL A 183 6.84 24.78 -2.20
CA VAL A 183 7.49 25.85 -1.41
C VAL A 183 7.80 27.09 -2.24
N THR A 184 8.28 26.90 -3.47
CA THR A 184 8.66 28.03 -4.35
C THR A 184 7.47 28.69 -5.04
N GLY A 185 6.31 28.04 -5.08
CA GLY A 185 5.15 28.50 -5.84
C GLY A 185 5.37 28.53 -7.36
N TRP A 186 6.38 27.82 -7.88
CA TRP A 186 6.65 27.78 -9.32
C TRP A 186 5.48 27.21 -10.09
N LYS A 187 5.08 27.92 -11.15
CA LYS A 187 4.00 27.50 -12.05
C LYS A 187 4.56 26.74 -13.23
N ILE A 188 3.95 25.62 -13.54
CA ILE A 188 4.24 24.86 -14.76
C ILE A 188 3.38 25.45 -15.89
N PRO A 189 3.92 25.64 -17.11
CA PRO A 189 3.14 26.04 -18.28
C PRO A 189 1.94 25.10 -18.51
N GLU A 190 0.88 25.62 -19.12
CA GLU A 190 -0.41 24.95 -19.24
C GLU A 190 -0.30 23.55 -19.88
N VAL A 191 0.40 23.43 -21.00
CA VAL A 191 0.49 22.16 -21.75
C VAL A 191 1.22 21.07 -20.95
N PRO A 192 2.45 21.26 -20.40
CA PRO A 192 3.08 20.26 -19.54
C PRO A 192 2.25 19.94 -18.29
N ASN A 193 1.58 20.94 -17.70
CA ASN A 193 0.72 20.73 -16.53
C ASN A 193 -0.48 19.83 -16.85
N TYR A 194 -1.10 20.04 -18.03
CA TYR A 194 -2.17 19.19 -18.53
C TYR A 194 -1.70 17.73 -18.69
N VAL A 195 -0.54 17.50 -19.30
CA VAL A 195 0.02 16.15 -19.49
C VAL A 195 0.28 15.47 -18.14
N ILE A 196 0.88 16.19 -17.19
CA ILE A 196 1.12 15.67 -15.84
C ILE A 196 -0.19 15.24 -15.19
N LYS A 197 -1.23 16.09 -15.23
CA LYS A 197 -2.55 15.80 -14.67
C LYS A 197 -3.19 14.59 -15.31
N GLN A 198 -3.15 14.45 -16.64
CA GLN A 198 -3.73 13.30 -17.34
C GLN A 198 -2.99 12.00 -17.01
N CYS A 199 -1.67 12.02 -17.01
CA CYS A 199 -0.89 10.85 -16.61
C CYS A 199 -1.11 10.48 -15.13
N ALA A 200 -1.25 11.46 -14.25
CA ALA A 200 -1.58 11.25 -12.84
C ALA A 200 -2.93 10.53 -12.69
N SER A 201 -3.96 10.97 -13.40
CA SER A 201 -5.31 10.39 -13.33
C SER A 201 -5.39 8.92 -13.79
N LEU A 202 -4.42 8.44 -14.56
CA LEU A 202 -4.34 7.03 -14.94
C LEU A 202 -3.87 6.12 -13.79
N CYS A 203 -3.22 6.67 -12.75
CA CYS A 203 -2.57 5.88 -11.72
C CYS A 203 -3.58 5.00 -10.96
N SER A 204 -4.66 5.57 -10.48
CA SER A 204 -5.65 4.86 -9.67
C SER A 204 -6.43 3.80 -10.46
N PRO A 205 -6.98 4.08 -11.65
CA PRO A 205 -7.61 3.06 -12.48
C PRO A 205 -6.69 1.91 -12.84
N LEU A 206 -5.46 2.21 -13.29
CA LEU A 206 -4.50 1.18 -13.67
C LEU A 206 -4.03 0.37 -12.46
N GLY A 207 -3.89 0.98 -11.28
CA GLY A 207 -3.55 0.29 -10.04
C GLY A 207 -4.59 -0.75 -9.66
N LEU A 208 -5.89 -0.42 -9.73
CA LEU A 208 -6.99 -1.34 -9.44
C LEU A 208 -7.10 -2.46 -10.49
N ILE A 209 -6.92 -2.14 -11.77
CA ILE A 209 -6.86 -3.14 -12.84
C ILE A 209 -5.71 -4.12 -12.59
N LEU A 210 -4.52 -3.64 -12.19
CA LEU A 210 -3.38 -4.49 -11.83
C LEU A 210 -3.70 -5.45 -10.69
N CYS A 211 -4.44 -5.01 -9.66
CA CYS A 211 -4.91 -5.90 -8.60
C CYS A 211 -5.76 -7.06 -9.18
N GLY A 212 -6.65 -6.76 -10.10
CA GLY A 212 -7.46 -7.76 -10.80
C GLY A 212 -6.64 -8.71 -11.68
N LEU A 213 -5.68 -8.17 -12.43
CA LEU A 213 -4.77 -8.98 -13.26
C LEU A 213 -3.99 -10.02 -12.43
N THR A 214 -3.47 -9.61 -11.27
CA THR A 214 -2.73 -10.51 -10.37
C THR A 214 -3.64 -11.60 -9.79
N MET A 215 -4.88 -11.25 -9.40
CA MET A 215 -5.87 -12.24 -8.95
C MET A 215 -6.24 -13.24 -10.06
N GLY A 216 -6.32 -12.79 -11.31
CA GLY A 216 -6.67 -13.61 -12.46
C GLY A 216 -5.67 -14.71 -12.80
N ASN A 217 -4.44 -14.63 -12.30
CA ASN A 217 -3.40 -15.65 -12.47
C ASN A 217 -3.64 -16.92 -11.65
N HIS A 218 -4.55 -16.87 -10.66
CA HIS A 218 -4.71 -17.92 -9.67
C HIS A 218 -6.07 -18.62 -9.76
N ASP A 219 -6.13 -19.88 -9.31
CA ASP A 219 -7.39 -20.57 -9.02
C ASP A 219 -7.90 -20.13 -7.65
N LEU A 220 -8.88 -19.23 -7.67
CA LEU A 220 -9.46 -18.70 -6.43
C LEU A 220 -10.06 -19.79 -5.55
N ARG A 221 -10.69 -20.85 -6.13
CA ARG A 221 -11.33 -21.90 -5.35
C ARG A 221 -10.33 -22.70 -4.53
N ALA A 222 -9.18 -23.02 -5.13
CA ALA A 222 -8.12 -23.73 -4.44
C ALA A 222 -7.53 -22.94 -3.26
N MET A 223 -7.62 -21.60 -3.29
CA MET A 223 -7.06 -20.73 -2.25
C MET A 223 -7.93 -20.65 -0.98
N PHE A 224 -9.21 -21.06 -1.01
CA PHE A 224 -10.10 -21.03 0.15
C PHE A 224 -9.77 -22.18 1.12
N THR A 225 -8.64 -22.05 1.81
CA THR A 225 -8.23 -22.94 2.90
C THR A 225 -8.30 -22.20 4.24
N ILE A 226 -8.44 -22.94 5.35
CA ILE A 226 -8.50 -22.32 6.69
C ILE A 226 -7.24 -21.50 6.98
N ASP A 227 -6.06 -21.98 6.58
CA ASP A 227 -4.80 -21.29 6.82
C ASP A 227 -4.67 -20.02 5.98
N ASN A 228 -5.14 -20.05 4.73
CA ASN A 228 -5.18 -18.86 3.88
C ASN A 228 -6.18 -17.82 4.37
N LEU A 229 -7.26 -18.21 5.05
CA LEU A 229 -8.28 -17.28 5.58
C LEU A 229 -7.85 -16.57 6.88
N LYS A 230 -6.98 -17.18 7.68
CA LYS A 230 -6.49 -16.57 8.93
C LYS A 230 -5.76 -15.25 8.70
N ILE A 231 -4.97 -15.16 7.61
CA ILE A 231 -4.16 -13.96 7.31
C ILE A 231 -5.04 -12.77 6.90
N PRO A 232 -5.99 -12.90 5.94
CA PRO A 232 -6.96 -11.84 5.65
C PRO A 232 -7.76 -11.39 6.86
N LEU A 233 -8.25 -12.32 7.68
CA LEU A 233 -9.02 -11.99 8.89
C LEU A 233 -8.21 -11.11 9.85
N LEU A 234 -6.99 -11.52 10.15
CA LEU A 234 -6.08 -10.73 10.98
C LEU A 234 -5.78 -9.37 10.36
N ARG A 235 -5.47 -9.35 9.06
CA ARG A 235 -5.05 -8.16 8.33
C ARG A 235 -6.14 -7.13 8.15
N LEU A 236 -7.35 -7.57 7.80
CA LEU A 236 -8.44 -6.67 7.39
C LEU A 236 -9.40 -6.32 8.53
N ILE A 237 -9.36 -7.06 9.64
CA ILE A 237 -10.25 -6.85 10.79
C ILE A 237 -9.45 -6.47 12.03
N VAL A 238 -8.52 -7.32 12.47
CA VAL A 238 -7.83 -7.12 13.75
C VAL A 238 -6.90 -5.91 13.71
N LEU A 239 -6.05 -5.81 12.70
CA LEU A 239 -5.06 -4.72 12.61
C LEU A 239 -5.71 -3.34 12.47
N PRO A 240 -6.71 -3.10 11.60
CA PRO A 240 -7.36 -1.79 11.54
C PRO A 240 -8.20 -1.49 12.78
N ALA A 241 -8.76 -2.51 13.47
CA ALA A 241 -9.43 -2.30 14.76
C ALA A 241 -8.45 -1.80 15.83
N LEU A 242 -7.27 -2.42 15.93
CA LEU A 242 -6.20 -1.96 16.82
C LEU A 242 -5.72 -0.55 16.46
N ALA A 243 -5.55 -0.27 15.17
CA ALA A 243 -5.18 1.06 14.70
C ALA A 243 -6.24 2.10 15.07
N MET A 244 -7.52 1.80 14.84
CA MET A 244 -8.63 2.70 15.21
C MET A 244 -8.66 2.96 16.71
N ALA A 245 -8.50 1.92 17.54
CA ALA A 245 -8.47 2.04 18.98
C ALA A 245 -7.28 2.91 19.48
N ALA A 246 -6.12 2.82 18.81
CA ALA A 246 -4.94 3.62 19.14
C ALA A 246 -5.05 5.08 18.64
N VAL A 247 -5.62 5.29 17.46
CA VAL A 247 -5.67 6.60 16.79
C VAL A 247 -6.81 7.48 17.32
N LEU A 248 -7.96 6.90 17.64
CA LEU A 248 -9.14 7.65 18.09
C LEU A 248 -8.87 8.55 19.31
N PRO A 249 -8.16 8.11 20.37
CA PRO A 249 -7.78 8.99 21.48
C PRO A 249 -6.87 10.14 21.05
N LEU A 250 -5.95 9.90 20.11
CA LEU A 250 -5.02 10.92 19.61
C LEU A 250 -5.73 12.01 18.81
N VAL A 251 -6.71 11.62 17.99
CA VAL A 251 -7.56 12.57 17.26
C VAL A 251 -8.41 13.38 18.22
N ARG A 252 -9.05 12.74 19.21
CA ARG A 252 -9.87 13.43 20.22
C ARG A 252 -9.06 14.38 21.11
N ALA A 253 -7.81 14.06 21.37
CA ALA A 253 -6.88 14.94 22.10
C ALA A 253 -6.31 16.09 21.25
N GLY A 254 -6.63 16.18 19.95
CA GLY A 254 -6.09 17.20 19.05
C GLY A 254 -4.60 17.00 18.69
N LEU A 255 -4.02 15.84 19.00
CA LEU A 255 -2.63 15.49 18.68
C LEU A 255 -2.46 15.01 17.24
N LEU A 256 -3.54 14.56 16.62
CA LEU A 256 -3.58 14.07 15.25
C LEU A 256 -4.82 14.64 14.54
N THR A 257 -4.67 15.07 13.29
CA THR A 257 -5.83 15.50 12.49
C THR A 257 -6.72 14.29 12.16
N SER A 258 -8.04 14.51 12.05
CA SER A 258 -8.98 13.45 11.67
C SER A 258 -8.58 12.79 10.35
N LEU A 259 -8.16 13.56 9.35
CA LEU A 259 -7.70 13.03 8.05
C LEU A 259 -6.50 12.08 8.20
N LEU A 260 -5.48 12.45 8.98
CA LEU A 260 -4.33 11.56 9.22
C LEU A 260 -4.73 10.32 10.02
N GLY A 261 -5.64 10.46 10.98
CA GLY A 261 -6.21 9.33 11.71
C GLY A 261 -6.90 8.34 10.77
N GLN A 262 -7.72 8.83 9.87
CA GLN A 262 -8.41 8.03 8.86
C GLN A 262 -7.43 7.37 7.88
N ILE A 263 -6.39 8.08 7.44
CA ILE A 263 -5.32 7.54 6.60
C ILE A 263 -4.62 6.36 7.28
N ILE A 264 -4.31 6.46 8.57
CA ILE A 264 -3.67 5.37 9.34
C ILE A 264 -4.56 4.13 9.37
N VAL A 265 -5.84 4.29 9.69
CA VAL A 265 -6.78 3.16 9.78
C VAL A 265 -6.97 2.51 8.40
N ILE A 266 -7.15 3.30 7.33
CA ILE A 266 -7.23 2.78 5.96
C ILE A 266 -5.95 2.04 5.58
N PHE A 267 -4.77 2.60 5.87
CA PHE A 267 -3.49 1.92 5.61
C PHE A 267 -3.42 0.56 6.30
N MET A 268 -3.87 0.47 7.54
CA MET A 268 -3.90 -0.79 8.30
C MET A 268 -4.98 -1.74 7.80
N ALA A 269 -6.04 -1.25 7.15
CA ALA A 269 -7.08 -2.05 6.52
C ALA A 269 -6.76 -2.50 5.08
N LEU A 270 -5.65 -2.02 4.50
CA LEU A 270 -5.20 -2.48 3.18
C LEU A 270 -4.80 -3.96 3.21
N PRO A 271 -4.97 -4.70 2.11
CA PRO A 271 -4.58 -6.11 2.01
C PRO A 271 -3.07 -6.31 2.15
N ALA A 272 -2.65 -7.56 2.24
CA ALA A 272 -1.24 -7.94 2.23
C ALA A 272 -0.56 -7.51 0.93
N ALA A 273 0.73 -7.21 1.00
CA ALA A 273 1.51 -6.73 -0.15
C ALA A 273 1.42 -7.70 -1.34
N SER A 274 1.17 -7.18 -2.54
CA SER A 274 1.04 -7.96 -3.78
C SER A 274 2.31 -8.72 -4.17
N LEU A 275 3.47 -8.25 -3.73
CA LEU A 275 4.75 -8.92 -3.98
C LEU A 275 5.07 -10.03 -2.98
N LEU A 276 4.21 -10.28 -1.99
CA LEU A 276 4.39 -11.38 -1.02
C LEU A 276 4.60 -12.75 -1.72
N PRO A 277 3.80 -13.16 -2.73
CA PRO A 277 4.04 -14.41 -3.45
C PRO A 277 5.39 -14.46 -4.16
N ALA A 278 5.78 -13.36 -4.81
CA ALA A 278 7.05 -13.27 -5.52
C ALA A 278 8.26 -13.38 -4.58
N TYR A 279 8.18 -12.76 -3.40
CA TYR A 279 9.21 -12.91 -2.38
C TYR A 279 9.25 -14.32 -1.78
N ALA A 280 8.09 -14.95 -1.55
CA ALA A 280 8.01 -16.33 -1.10
C ALA A 280 8.66 -17.27 -2.12
N MET A 281 8.28 -17.17 -3.41
CA MET A 281 8.88 -18.00 -4.48
C MET A 281 10.39 -17.81 -4.61
N ARG A 282 10.90 -16.62 -4.32
CA ARG A 282 12.33 -16.31 -4.49
C ARG A 282 13.19 -16.72 -3.29
N TYR A 283 12.65 -16.63 -2.08
CA TYR A 283 13.43 -16.72 -0.85
C TYR A 283 13.00 -17.84 0.11
N ASP A 284 11.82 -18.44 -0.08
CA ASP A 284 11.36 -19.57 0.71
C ASP A 284 11.52 -20.88 -0.09
N PRO A 285 12.19 -21.91 0.43
CA PRO A 285 12.43 -23.14 -0.32
C PRO A 285 11.20 -24.07 -0.41
N GLU A 286 10.13 -23.82 0.35
CA GLU A 286 9.00 -24.73 0.45
C GLU A 286 7.81 -24.28 -0.43
N GLU A 287 7.41 -25.10 -1.41
CA GLU A 287 6.29 -24.78 -2.32
C GLU A 287 4.95 -24.53 -1.61
N LYS A 288 4.68 -25.26 -0.48
CA LYS A 288 3.47 -25.02 0.31
C LYS A 288 3.38 -23.56 0.81
N ASN A 289 4.53 -22.93 1.08
CA ASN A 289 4.60 -21.54 1.52
C ASN A 289 4.36 -20.57 0.36
N HIS A 290 4.73 -20.94 -0.87
CA HIS A 290 4.39 -20.14 -2.06
C HIS A 290 2.88 -20.07 -2.26
N PHE A 291 2.19 -21.23 -2.11
CA PHE A 291 0.73 -21.28 -2.20
C PHE A 291 0.04 -20.47 -1.09
N LEU A 292 0.52 -20.58 0.14
CA LEU A 292 0.02 -19.80 1.27
C LEU A 292 0.22 -18.28 1.04
N ALA A 293 1.39 -17.87 0.55
CA ALA A 293 1.69 -16.47 0.24
C ALA A 293 0.76 -15.92 -0.85
N ALA A 294 0.51 -16.72 -1.90
CA ALA A 294 -0.43 -16.37 -2.97
C ALA A 294 -1.86 -16.24 -2.42
N GLY A 295 -2.31 -17.23 -1.64
CA GLY A 295 -3.63 -17.20 -0.99
C GLY A 295 -3.81 -15.99 -0.08
N ALA A 296 -2.82 -15.70 0.77
CA ALA A 296 -2.84 -14.54 1.67
C ALA A 296 -2.98 -13.21 0.91
N SER A 297 -2.21 -13.04 -0.16
CA SER A 297 -2.26 -11.81 -0.98
C SER A 297 -3.59 -11.69 -1.74
N VAL A 298 -4.02 -12.74 -2.45
CA VAL A 298 -5.21 -12.73 -3.29
C VAL A 298 -6.48 -12.61 -2.46
N LEU A 299 -6.65 -13.44 -1.42
CA LEU A 299 -7.85 -13.42 -0.59
C LEU A 299 -7.96 -12.13 0.22
N SER A 300 -6.84 -11.61 0.76
CA SER A 300 -6.89 -10.31 1.43
C SER A 300 -7.28 -9.19 0.46
N THR A 301 -6.81 -9.22 -0.79
CA THR A 301 -7.23 -8.24 -1.81
C THR A 301 -8.71 -8.37 -2.13
N LEU A 302 -9.23 -9.60 -2.31
CA LEU A 302 -10.64 -9.85 -2.58
C LEU A 302 -11.53 -9.33 -1.44
N PHE A 303 -11.22 -9.70 -0.19
CA PHE A 303 -12.03 -9.30 0.97
C PHE A 303 -11.88 -7.81 1.30
N SER A 304 -10.75 -7.19 0.99
CA SER A 304 -10.56 -5.75 1.23
C SER A 304 -11.53 -4.87 0.41
N LEU A 305 -12.01 -5.34 -0.73
CA LEU A 305 -13.03 -4.64 -1.52
C LEU A 305 -14.34 -4.43 -0.73
N LEU A 306 -14.63 -5.31 0.23
CA LEU A 306 -15.78 -5.20 1.12
C LEU A 306 -15.43 -4.54 2.46
N THR A 307 -14.26 -4.84 3.02
CA THR A 307 -13.89 -4.35 4.36
C THR A 307 -13.44 -2.89 4.37
N LEU A 308 -12.80 -2.39 3.31
CA LEU A 308 -12.38 -0.98 3.23
C LEU A 308 -13.55 0.01 3.32
N PRO A 309 -14.67 -0.17 2.57
CA PRO A 309 -15.84 0.67 2.73
C PRO A 309 -16.47 0.62 4.12
N VAL A 310 -16.44 -0.54 4.78
CA VAL A 310 -16.94 -0.70 6.16
C VAL A 310 -16.07 0.12 7.12
N TRP A 311 -14.74 0.02 7.02
CA TRP A 311 -13.83 0.81 7.85
C TRP A 311 -13.99 2.31 7.61
N TYR A 312 -14.19 2.73 6.35
CA TYR A 312 -14.49 4.13 6.04
C TYR A 312 -15.74 4.64 6.75
N VAL A 313 -16.82 3.86 6.76
CA VAL A 313 -18.06 4.23 7.50
C VAL A 313 -17.82 4.31 9.00
N LEU A 314 -17.15 3.31 9.58
CA LEU A 314 -16.86 3.27 11.01
C LEU A 314 -16.01 4.45 11.48
N MET A 315 -15.04 4.87 10.68
CA MET A 315 -14.19 6.04 10.99
C MET A 315 -14.98 7.35 10.96
N ASN A 316 -15.88 7.54 9.97
CA ASN A 316 -16.69 8.76 9.88
C ASN A 316 -17.70 8.90 11.03
N VAL A 317 -18.06 7.81 11.72
CA VAL A 317 -18.90 7.85 12.92
C VAL A 317 -18.07 8.09 14.19
N GLY A 318 -16.80 7.64 14.21
CA GLY A 318 -15.93 7.65 15.38
C GLY A 318 -15.01 8.87 15.51
N MET A 319 -14.56 9.44 14.38
CA MET A 319 -13.62 10.56 14.27
C MET A 319 -14.27 11.81 13.72
#